data_d414565ccd95c11de2e8c6689cfa37c3
#
_entry.id   d414565ccd95c11de2e8c6689cfa37c3
#
_cell.length_a   1.000
_cell.length_b   1.000
_cell.length_c   1.000
_cell.angle_alpha   90.00
_cell.angle_beta   90.00
_cell.angle_gamma   90.00
#
_symmetry.space_group_name_H-M   'P 1'
#
loop_
_entity.id
_entity.type
_entity.pdbx_description
1 polymer ?
#
loop_
_entity_poly.entity_id
_entity_poly.type
_entity_poly.pdbx_seq_one_letter_code
_entity_poly.pdbx_strand_id
1 'polypeptide(L)'
;MATERGIVIAVLVLASGAALAQSDSASSMRPEQTEVWEPVPRVVEGGAFGRGMPAPADAIVLFDGTSLAEWVNTRDGMPASWNVADGVITVDKEAGNIETRRRFGSYQLHLEWRVPPEITGSGQARGNSGLFLASTGGGDAGYELQILDSYGNATYVNGMAGSVYKQSIPLANPARPPGDWQTYDVVWTAPEFSADGSLIAPARITAFFNGVLIQNDFALEGETVYIGRPRYTAHGDSPIKLQAHGDPSPPISFRNIWVRPLP
;
A
#
# COMPACT_ATOMS: atom_id res chain seq x y z
N MET A 1 -1.32 -14.41 86.90
CA MET A 1 -1.22 -13.37 85.90
C MET A 1 -0.93 -14.11 84.56
N ALA A 2 -1.97 -14.33 83.77
CA ALA A 2 -1.86 -15.03 82.48
C ALA A 2 -1.82 -13.98 81.37
N THR A 3 -0.78 -14.08 80.52
CA THR A 3 -0.62 -13.23 79.34
C THR A 3 -1.14 -13.99 78.11
N GLU A 4 -2.27 -13.58 77.56
CA GLU A 4 -2.80 -14.04 76.31
C GLU A 4 -1.95 -13.52 75.19
N ARG A 5 -1.49 -14.44 74.30
CA ARG A 5 -0.86 -14.11 73.02
C ARG A 5 -1.91 -14.24 71.93
N GLY A 6 -2.31 -13.12 71.36
CA GLY A 6 -3.16 -13.07 70.17
C GLY A 6 -2.40 -13.49 68.93
N ILE A 7 -2.94 -14.46 68.19
CA ILE A 7 -2.45 -14.90 66.90
C ILE A 7 -3.17 -14.04 65.84
N VAL A 8 -2.42 -13.24 65.05
CA VAL A 8 -2.91 -12.52 63.89
C VAL A 8 -2.75 -13.45 62.67
N ILE A 9 -3.87 -13.91 62.12
CA ILE A 9 -3.86 -14.66 60.87
C ILE A 9 -3.96 -13.64 59.73
N ALA A 10 -2.88 -13.47 58.96
CA ALA A 10 -2.88 -12.71 57.73
C ALA A 10 -3.49 -13.56 56.59
N VAL A 11 -4.67 -13.16 56.14
CA VAL A 11 -5.29 -13.77 54.94
C VAL A 11 -4.69 -13.15 53.71
N LEU A 12 -3.87 -13.92 52.98
CA LEU A 12 -3.31 -13.53 51.68
C LEU A 12 -4.38 -13.77 50.61
N VAL A 13 -5.01 -12.71 50.12
CA VAL A 13 -5.91 -12.79 48.96
C VAL A 13 -5.06 -12.76 47.72
N LEU A 14 -4.88 -13.93 47.09
CA LEU A 14 -4.32 -14.07 45.74
C LEU A 14 -5.40 -13.64 44.71
N ALA A 15 -5.28 -12.42 44.24
CA ALA A 15 -6.05 -11.96 43.08
C ALA A 15 -5.47 -12.60 41.82
N SER A 16 -6.07 -13.69 41.35
CA SER A 16 -5.79 -14.29 40.05
C SER A 16 -6.36 -13.36 38.98
N GLY A 17 -5.54 -12.45 38.46
CA GLY A 17 -5.86 -11.69 37.27
C GLY A 17 -5.86 -12.64 36.06
N ALA A 18 -7.00 -13.12 35.68
CA ALA A 18 -7.18 -13.75 34.38
C ALA A 18 -7.04 -12.65 33.31
N ALA A 19 -5.88 -12.57 32.69
CA ALA A 19 -5.73 -11.84 31.45
C ALA A 19 -6.60 -12.54 30.39
N LEU A 20 -7.77 -11.95 30.12
CA LEU A 20 -8.56 -12.33 28.95
C LEU A 20 -7.72 -11.96 27.72
N ALA A 21 -7.04 -12.96 27.16
CA ALA A 21 -6.49 -12.85 25.82
C ALA A 21 -7.69 -12.62 24.89
N GLN A 22 -7.88 -11.38 24.45
CA GLN A 22 -8.73 -11.08 23.31
C GLN A 22 -8.10 -11.75 22.10
N SER A 23 -8.52 -12.99 21.80
CA SER A 23 -8.30 -13.59 20.50
C SER A 23 -9.17 -12.80 19.52
N ASP A 24 -8.58 -11.76 18.91
CA ASP A 24 -9.20 -11.10 17.76
C ASP A 24 -9.38 -12.16 16.67
N SER A 25 -10.60 -12.65 16.55
CA SER A 25 -10.99 -13.57 15.50
C SER A 25 -11.05 -12.81 14.17
N ALA A 26 -9.90 -12.53 13.56
CA ALA A 26 -9.82 -11.92 12.23
C ALA A 26 -10.66 -12.69 11.19
N SER A 27 -10.93 -13.98 11.45
CA SER A 27 -11.74 -14.85 10.59
C SER A 27 -13.24 -14.58 10.62
N SER A 28 -13.74 -13.73 11.51
CA SER A 28 -15.17 -13.42 11.63
C SER A 28 -15.55 -12.02 11.10
N MET A 29 -14.56 -11.18 10.76
CA MET A 29 -14.84 -9.85 10.22
C MET A 29 -15.25 -9.92 8.74
N ARG A 30 -16.21 -9.07 8.36
CA ARG A 30 -16.57 -8.85 6.95
C ARG A 30 -15.82 -7.64 6.41
N PRO A 31 -15.54 -7.57 5.09
CA PRO A 31 -14.82 -6.47 4.48
C PRO A 31 -15.40 -5.08 4.81
N GLU A 32 -16.71 -4.98 4.84
CA GLU A 32 -17.44 -3.73 5.05
C GLU A 32 -17.20 -3.13 6.46
N GLN A 33 -16.79 -3.95 7.42
CA GLN A 33 -16.54 -3.49 8.80
C GLN A 33 -15.28 -2.62 8.95
N THR A 34 -14.42 -2.61 7.93
CA THR A 34 -13.20 -1.77 7.89
C THR A 34 -13.27 -0.69 6.80
N GLU A 35 -14.38 -0.58 6.09
CA GLU A 35 -14.58 0.49 5.11
C GLU A 35 -14.95 1.81 5.83
N VAL A 36 -14.33 2.89 5.35
CA VAL A 36 -14.61 4.26 5.80
C VAL A 36 -15.18 5.04 4.62
N TRP A 37 -16.34 5.63 4.80
CA TRP A 37 -17.06 6.37 3.74
C TRP A 37 -17.00 7.88 3.91
N GLU A 38 -16.69 8.37 5.11
CA GLU A 38 -16.63 9.78 5.45
C GLU A 38 -15.38 10.10 6.33
N PRO A 39 -14.80 11.30 6.27
CA PRO A 39 -15.16 12.36 5.33
C PRO A 39 -14.64 12.07 3.91
N VAL A 40 -15.45 12.38 2.90
CA VAL A 40 -15.03 12.28 1.50
C VAL A 40 -13.94 13.33 1.23
N PRO A 41 -12.74 12.95 0.73
CA PRO A 41 -11.70 13.89 0.40
C PRO A 41 -12.15 14.89 -0.67
N ARG A 42 -11.84 16.17 -0.46
CA ARG A 42 -12.14 17.22 -1.44
C ARG A 42 -11.44 16.96 -2.76
N VAL A 43 -12.14 17.19 -3.86
CA VAL A 43 -11.53 17.21 -5.19
C VAL A 43 -10.66 18.46 -5.31
N VAL A 44 -9.42 18.28 -5.74
CA VAL A 44 -8.43 19.34 -5.95
C VAL A 44 -7.86 19.17 -7.35
N GLU A 45 -7.87 20.24 -8.14
CA GLU A 45 -7.22 20.23 -9.44
C GLU A 45 -5.70 20.08 -9.24
N GLY A 46 -5.13 19.03 -9.82
CA GLY A 46 -3.68 18.78 -9.80
C GLY A 46 -2.94 19.79 -10.69
N GLY A 47 -1.67 20.02 -10.39
CA GLY A 47 -0.81 20.88 -11.20
C GLY A 47 -0.73 20.41 -12.67
N ALA A 48 -0.49 21.36 -13.60
CA ALA A 48 -0.22 21.00 -14.99
C ALA A 48 1.10 20.24 -15.07
N PHE A 49 1.06 18.97 -15.50
CA PHE A 49 2.27 18.20 -15.74
C PHE A 49 2.69 18.34 -17.20
N GLY A 50 3.92 18.83 -17.39
CA GLY A 50 4.67 18.57 -18.61
C GLY A 50 5.01 17.07 -18.73
N ARG A 51 5.60 16.65 -19.84
CA ARG A 51 6.11 15.29 -20.04
C ARG A 51 6.96 14.88 -18.83
N GLY A 52 6.68 13.72 -18.29
CA GLY A 52 7.20 13.07 -17.11
C GLY A 52 8.48 13.64 -16.47
N MET A 53 8.51 13.69 -15.18
CA MET A 53 9.70 14.11 -14.44
C MET A 53 10.85 13.13 -14.77
N PRO A 54 11.98 13.60 -15.33
CA PRO A 54 13.11 12.71 -15.61
C PRO A 54 13.65 12.13 -14.29
N ALA A 55 14.14 10.89 -14.36
CA ALA A 55 14.78 10.28 -13.21
C ALA A 55 16.00 11.10 -12.77
N PRO A 56 16.19 11.34 -11.45
CA PRO A 56 17.44 11.89 -10.92
C PRO A 56 18.66 11.06 -11.35
N ALA A 57 19.84 11.69 -11.44
CA ALA A 57 21.04 11.03 -11.92
C ALA A 57 21.50 9.83 -11.05
N ASP A 58 21.09 9.80 -9.79
CA ASP A 58 21.36 8.72 -8.82
C ASP A 58 20.16 7.76 -8.62
N ALA A 59 19.11 7.89 -9.43
CA ALA A 59 17.98 6.98 -9.39
C ALA A 59 18.23 5.71 -10.22
N ILE A 60 17.60 4.65 -9.82
CA ILE A 60 17.50 3.38 -10.55
C ILE A 60 16.24 3.44 -11.38
N VAL A 61 16.36 3.38 -12.69
CA VAL A 61 15.24 3.34 -13.61
C VAL A 61 14.70 1.91 -13.63
N LEU A 62 13.44 1.74 -13.21
CA LEU A 62 12.74 0.46 -13.17
C LEU A 62 11.98 0.18 -14.48
N PHE A 63 11.55 1.25 -15.17
CA PHE A 63 10.97 1.17 -16.52
C PHE A 63 11.20 2.46 -17.29
N ASP A 64 11.93 2.35 -18.39
CA ASP A 64 12.33 3.43 -19.28
C ASP A 64 11.49 3.54 -20.56
N GLY A 65 10.48 2.68 -20.70
CA GLY A 65 9.67 2.57 -21.91
C GLY A 65 10.06 1.42 -22.85
N THR A 66 11.10 0.64 -22.56
CA THR A 66 11.63 -0.36 -23.50
C THR A 66 11.41 -1.79 -23.07
N SER A 67 11.61 -2.12 -21.79
CA SER A 67 11.54 -3.53 -21.35
C SER A 67 11.18 -3.69 -19.87
N LEU A 68 10.71 -4.89 -19.51
CA LEU A 68 10.44 -5.31 -18.15
C LEU A 68 11.64 -6.05 -17.50
N ALA A 69 12.88 -5.77 -17.93
CA ALA A 69 14.06 -6.46 -17.43
C ALA A 69 14.25 -6.37 -15.90
N GLU A 70 13.77 -5.29 -15.28
CA GLU A 70 13.82 -5.10 -13.81
C GLU A 70 12.66 -5.78 -13.07
N TRP A 71 11.75 -6.47 -13.76
CA TRP A 71 10.52 -7.01 -13.19
C TRP A 71 10.43 -8.52 -13.35
N VAL A 72 9.81 -9.17 -12.36
CA VAL A 72 9.48 -10.59 -12.35
C VAL A 72 8.03 -10.80 -11.98
N ASN A 73 7.46 -11.93 -12.39
CA ASN A 73 6.14 -12.36 -11.96
C ASN A 73 6.23 -12.84 -10.49
N THR A 74 5.28 -12.42 -9.65
CA THR A 74 5.27 -12.76 -8.21
C THR A 74 4.97 -14.22 -7.91
N ARG A 75 4.39 -14.98 -8.86
CA ARG A 75 4.00 -16.38 -8.67
C ARG A 75 5.18 -17.34 -8.74
N ASP A 76 6.13 -17.06 -9.63
CA ASP A 76 7.19 -18.02 -10.00
C ASP A 76 8.58 -17.40 -10.14
N GLY A 77 8.70 -16.08 -10.01
CA GLY A 77 9.95 -15.33 -10.19
C GLY A 77 10.47 -15.28 -11.62
N MET A 78 9.70 -15.78 -12.59
CA MET A 78 10.05 -15.70 -14.01
C MET A 78 9.98 -14.26 -14.51
N PRO A 79 10.63 -13.93 -15.64
CA PRO A 79 10.50 -12.59 -16.23
C PRO A 79 9.05 -12.16 -16.38
N ALA A 80 8.74 -10.92 -15.99
CA ALA A 80 7.40 -10.36 -16.15
C ALA A 80 6.98 -10.33 -17.62
N SER A 81 5.70 -10.62 -17.88
CA SER A 81 5.16 -10.78 -19.24
C SER A 81 4.04 -9.78 -19.57
N TRP A 82 3.86 -8.73 -18.77
CA TRP A 82 2.91 -7.68 -19.12
C TRP A 82 3.25 -7.03 -20.46
N ASN A 83 2.24 -6.54 -21.17
CA ASN A 83 2.42 -5.97 -22.48
C ASN A 83 3.19 -4.65 -22.44
N VAL A 84 4.24 -4.53 -23.27
CA VAL A 84 5.02 -3.29 -23.45
C VAL A 84 4.85 -2.82 -24.88
N ALA A 85 4.26 -1.65 -25.06
CA ALA A 85 4.08 -1.02 -26.38
C ALA A 85 4.12 0.50 -26.24
N ASP A 86 4.73 1.20 -27.18
CA ASP A 86 4.76 2.66 -27.27
C ASP A 86 5.27 3.36 -25.99
N GLY A 87 6.23 2.73 -25.31
CA GLY A 87 6.80 3.27 -24.08
C GLY A 87 5.92 3.07 -22.83
N VAL A 88 4.94 2.18 -22.88
CA VAL A 88 3.93 1.96 -21.86
C VAL A 88 3.85 0.48 -21.51
N ILE A 89 3.72 0.18 -20.21
CA ILE A 89 3.33 -1.14 -19.70
C ILE A 89 1.82 -1.17 -19.55
N THR A 90 1.16 -2.18 -20.07
CA THR A 90 -0.26 -2.44 -19.80
C THR A 90 -0.40 -3.72 -18.99
N VAL A 91 -1.17 -3.67 -17.90
CA VAL A 91 -1.41 -4.80 -17.02
C VAL A 91 -1.97 -5.99 -17.78
N ASP A 92 -1.38 -7.16 -17.60
CA ASP A 92 -1.95 -8.44 -17.99
C ASP A 92 -2.52 -9.12 -16.75
N LYS A 93 -3.85 -9.11 -16.62
CA LYS A 93 -4.55 -9.64 -15.45
C LYS A 93 -4.38 -11.16 -15.30
N GLU A 94 -4.20 -11.88 -16.41
CA GLU A 94 -3.99 -13.34 -16.40
C GLU A 94 -2.57 -13.70 -15.95
N ALA A 95 -1.58 -12.87 -16.32
CA ALA A 95 -0.21 -13.03 -15.86
C ALA A 95 -0.07 -12.81 -14.35
N GLY A 96 -0.94 -11.98 -13.75
CA GLY A 96 -0.91 -11.66 -12.32
C GLY A 96 0.10 -10.56 -11.98
N ASN A 97 0.34 -10.37 -10.70
CA ASN A 97 1.18 -9.30 -10.17
C ASN A 97 2.63 -9.43 -10.62
N ILE A 98 3.30 -8.28 -10.78
CA ILE A 98 4.74 -8.22 -11.02
C ILE A 98 5.43 -7.47 -9.90
N GLU A 99 6.68 -7.81 -9.62
CA GLU A 99 7.50 -7.13 -8.62
C GLU A 99 8.93 -6.90 -9.13
N THR A 100 9.64 -5.95 -8.53
CA THR A 100 11.02 -5.67 -8.91
C THR A 100 11.93 -6.84 -8.57
N ARG A 101 12.94 -7.11 -9.42
CA ARG A 101 14.02 -8.08 -9.10
C ARG A 101 14.84 -7.62 -7.90
N ARG A 102 15.06 -6.32 -7.82
CA ARG A 102 15.79 -5.67 -6.73
C ARG A 102 14.89 -5.49 -5.53
N ARG A 103 15.50 -5.50 -4.36
CA ARG A 103 14.85 -5.23 -3.07
C ARG A 103 15.33 -3.88 -2.55
N PHE A 104 14.48 -3.19 -1.83
CA PHE A 104 14.72 -1.85 -1.33
C PHE A 104 14.27 -1.75 0.12
N GLY A 105 15.02 -0.99 0.92
CA GLY A 105 14.62 -0.49 2.23
C GLY A 105 13.80 0.78 2.10
N SER A 106 14.32 1.91 2.58
CA SER A 106 13.71 3.23 2.40
C SER A 106 14.09 3.86 1.06
N TYR A 107 13.17 4.60 0.44
CA TYR A 107 13.41 5.17 -0.88
C TYR A 107 12.45 6.32 -1.23
N GLN A 108 12.82 7.08 -2.26
CA GLN A 108 11.94 7.91 -3.05
C GLN A 108 11.54 7.14 -4.32
N LEU A 109 10.26 7.20 -4.68
CA LEU A 109 9.71 6.54 -5.88
C LEU A 109 8.92 7.54 -6.70
N HIS A 110 9.04 7.45 -8.02
CA HIS A 110 8.14 8.07 -8.98
C HIS A 110 7.50 7.01 -9.87
N LEU A 111 6.23 7.17 -10.15
CA LEU A 111 5.46 6.27 -11.00
C LEU A 111 4.35 7.05 -11.71
N GLU A 112 4.22 6.83 -13.02
CA GLU A 112 3.07 7.33 -13.77
C GLU A 112 2.13 6.18 -14.14
N TRP A 113 0.82 6.39 -13.94
CA TRP A 113 -0.20 5.41 -14.27
C TRP A 113 -1.40 6.05 -14.96
N ARG A 114 -2.18 5.25 -15.68
CA ARG A 114 -3.32 5.73 -16.46
C ARG A 114 -4.43 4.70 -16.51
N VAL A 115 -5.63 5.16 -16.22
CA VAL A 115 -6.87 4.44 -16.51
C VAL A 115 -7.21 4.67 -17.98
N PRO A 116 -7.58 3.64 -18.77
CA PRO A 116 -7.95 3.86 -20.17
C PRO A 116 -9.20 4.73 -20.32
N PRO A 117 -9.34 5.51 -21.40
CA PRO A 117 -10.46 6.45 -21.56
C PRO A 117 -11.82 5.77 -21.63
N GLU A 118 -11.87 4.51 -22.10
CA GLU A 118 -13.08 3.67 -22.19
C GLU A 118 -13.36 2.86 -20.94
N ILE A 119 -12.85 3.30 -19.77
CA ILE A 119 -13.01 2.57 -18.51
C ILE A 119 -14.49 2.33 -18.18
N THR A 120 -14.79 1.17 -17.67
CA THR A 120 -16.14 0.75 -17.26
C THR A 120 -16.14 0.30 -15.81
N GLY A 121 -17.32 0.11 -15.22
CA GLY A 121 -17.48 -0.31 -13.85
C GLY A 121 -17.75 0.85 -12.88
N SER A 122 -17.75 0.54 -11.60
CA SER A 122 -17.96 1.50 -10.50
C SER A 122 -17.30 1.03 -9.21
N GLY A 123 -17.06 1.94 -8.28
CA GLY A 123 -16.43 1.63 -7.00
C GLY A 123 -15.09 0.92 -7.19
N GLN A 124 -14.86 -0.14 -6.46
CA GLN A 124 -13.63 -0.94 -6.52
C GLN A 124 -13.50 -1.79 -7.80
N ALA A 125 -14.55 -1.91 -8.60
CA ALA A 125 -14.52 -2.62 -9.87
C ALA A 125 -14.26 -1.70 -11.08
N ARG A 126 -13.56 -0.56 -10.87
CA ARG A 126 -13.28 0.42 -11.92
C ARG A 126 -11.83 0.90 -11.87
N GLY A 127 -11.00 0.35 -12.76
CA GLY A 127 -9.59 0.75 -12.89
C GLY A 127 -8.76 0.49 -11.63
N ASN A 128 -8.98 -0.67 -11.02
CA ASN A 128 -8.32 -1.06 -9.78
C ASN A 128 -6.95 -1.68 -10.04
N SER A 129 -6.01 -1.30 -9.20
CA SER A 129 -4.65 -1.83 -9.09
C SER A 129 -4.07 -1.41 -7.74
N GLY A 130 -2.82 -1.77 -7.46
CA GLY A 130 -2.10 -1.38 -6.25
C GLY A 130 -0.63 -1.17 -6.51
N LEU A 131 -0.05 -0.18 -5.84
CA LEU A 131 1.38 0.00 -5.69
C LEU A 131 1.78 -0.50 -4.31
N PHE A 132 2.42 -1.66 -4.22
CA PHE A 132 2.93 -2.18 -2.96
C PHE A 132 4.35 -1.69 -2.75
N LEU A 133 4.53 -0.86 -1.73
CA LEU A 133 5.81 -0.22 -1.40
C LEU A 133 6.84 -1.22 -0.87
N ALA A 134 6.39 -2.29 -0.23
CA ALA A 134 7.19 -3.46 0.08
C ALA A 134 6.33 -4.71 -0.10
N SER A 135 6.73 -5.57 -1.04
CA SER A 135 6.12 -6.89 -1.27
C SER A 135 6.68 -7.88 -0.24
N THR A 136 5.82 -8.42 0.59
CA THR A 136 6.23 -9.35 1.66
C THR A 136 5.92 -10.81 1.33
N GLY A 137 5.29 -11.06 0.17
CA GLY A 137 4.94 -12.42 -0.26
C GLY A 137 4.08 -12.47 -1.51
N GLY A 138 3.55 -13.65 -1.79
CA GLY A 138 2.66 -13.87 -2.94
C GLY A 138 1.31 -13.15 -2.81
N GLY A 139 0.56 -13.07 -3.91
CA GLY A 139 -0.72 -12.36 -3.96
C GLY A 139 -0.56 -10.88 -3.62
N ASP A 140 -1.42 -10.38 -2.74
CA ASP A 140 -1.47 -8.97 -2.34
C ASP A 140 -0.86 -8.73 -0.95
N ALA A 141 0.16 -9.52 -0.55
CA ALA A 141 0.90 -9.31 0.67
C ALA A 141 1.86 -8.12 0.53
N GLY A 142 1.86 -7.22 1.51
CA GLY A 142 2.71 -6.03 1.54
C GLY A 142 1.99 -4.75 1.96
N TYR A 143 2.56 -3.60 1.65
CA TYR A 143 2.06 -2.26 2.08
C TYR A 143 1.58 -1.49 0.86
N GLU A 144 0.28 -1.33 0.72
CA GLU A 144 -0.36 -0.84 -0.49
C GLU A 144 -0.71 0.66 -0.42
N LEU A 145 -0.23 1.40 -1.42
CA LEU A 145 -0.80 2.67 -1.84
C LEU A 145 -1.78 2.39 -2.99
N GLN A 146 -3.06 2.63 -2.75
CA GLN A 146 -4.13 2.27 -3.67
C GLN A 146 -4.06 3.02 -5.00
N ILE A 147 -4.27 2.29 -6.09
CA ILE A 147 -4.50 2.81 -7.43
C ILE A 147 -5.93 2.43 -7.85
N LEU A 148 -6.72 3.45 -8.22
CA LEU A 148 -8.12 3.29 -8.60
C LEU A 148 -8.54 4.44 -9.50
N ASP A 149 -9.46 4.24 -10.42
CA ASP A 149 -10.15 5.40 -10.99
C ASP A 149 -11.02 6.06 -9.92
N SER A 150 -10.57 7.20 -9.43
CA SER A 150 -11.27 8.00 -8.42
C SER A 150 -11.84 9.31 -8.97
N TYR A 151 -11.85 9.49 -10.31
CA TYR A 151 -12.48 10.61 -10.96
C TYR A 151 -13.99 10.37 -11.11
N GLY A 152 -14.77 11.07 -10.29
CA GLY A 152 -16.23 10.92 -10.31
C GLY A 152 -16.72 9.50 -9.98
N ASN A 153 -15.94 8.72 -9.26
CA ASN A 153 -16.25 7.34 -8.89
C ASN A 153 -16.38 7.22 -7.37
N ALA A 154 -17.58 7.00 -6.88
CA ALA A 154 -17.85 6.83 -5.47
C ALA A 154 -17.42 5.44 -4.97
N THR A 155 -16.65 5.41 -3.89
CA THR A 155 -16.24 4.20 -3.18
C THR A 155 -15.97 4.53 -1.72
N TYR A 156 -15.70 3.52 -0.88
CA TYR A 156 -15.19 3.80 0.46
C TYR A 156 -13.85 4.54 0.37
N VAL A 157 -13.73 5.63 1.14
CA VAL A 157 -12.68 6.62 0.95
C VAL A 157 -11.29 6.15 1.37
N ASN A 158 -11.20 5.16 2.24
CA ASN A 158 -9.95 4.50 2.59
C ASN A 158 -9.55 3.35 1.63
N GLY A 159 -10.23 3.26 0.48
CA GLY A 159 -9.91 2.38 -0.66
C GLY A 159 -9.91 3.12 -1.99
N MET A 160 -9.97 4.46 -1.99
CA MET A 160 -9.82 5.26 -3.20
C MET A 160 -8.35 5.48 -3.56
N ALA A 161 -8.06 6.00 -4.75
CA ALA A 161 -6.69 6.31 -5.16
C ALA A 161 -5.96 7.17 -4.13
N GLY A 162 -4.73 6.77 -3.78
CA GLY A 162 -3.89 7.46 -2.81
C GLY A 162 -4.18 7.16 -1.34
N SER A 163 -5.14 6.30 -1.03
CA SER A 163 -5.27 5.76 0.32
C SER A 163 -4.11 4.79 0.63
N VAL A 164 -3.63 4.77 1.86
CA VAL A 164 -2.99 3.56 2.39
C VAL A 164 -4.14 2.60 2.66
N TYR A 165 -4.28 1.57 1.84
CA TYR A 165 -5.52 0.80 1.73
C TYR A 165 -6.05 0.32 3.08
N LYS A 166 -7.28 0.77 3.40
CA LYS A 166 -8.02 0.53 4.65
C LYS A 166 -7.34 1.02 5.94
N GLN A 167 -6.24 1.78 5.84
CA GLN A 167 -5.54 2.36 7.00
C GLN A 167 -5.64 3.89 7.04
N SER A 168 -5.54 4.57 5.89
CA SER A 168 -5.58 6.03 5.82
C SER A 168 -6.32 6.52 4.59
N ILE A 169 -7.16 7.52 4.76
CA ILE A 169 -7.79 8.24 3.64
C ILE A 169 -6.80 9.28 3.07
N PRO A 170 -6.83 9.57 1.76
CA PRO A 170 -6.02 10.64 1.21
C PRO A 170 -6.54 12.03 1.66
N LEU A 171 -5.64 12.97 1.86
CA LEU A 171 -5.96 14.35 2.27
C LEU A 171 -6.78 15.11 1.20
N ALA A 172 -6.70 14.70 -0.05
CA ALA A 172 -7.43 15.24 -1.19
C ALA A 172 -7.58 14.19 -2.28
N ASN A 173 -8.48 14.40 -3.22
CA ASN A 173 -8.63 13.62 -4.45
C ASN A 173 -8.27 14.48 -5.67
N PRO A 174 -7.02 14.45 -6.16
CA PRO A 174 -6.58 15.17 -7.35
C PRO A 174 -6.67 14.32 -8.63
N ALA A 175 -7.48 13.27 -8.65
CA ALA A 175 -7.62 12.39 -9.81
C ALA A 175 -8.06 13.17 -11.06
N ARG A 176 -7.40 12.90 -12.19
CA ARG A 176 -7.75 13.40 -13.52
C ARG A 176 -8.70 12.45 -14.22
N PRO A 177 -9.40 12.89 -15.27
CA PRO A 177 -10.28 12.03 -16.05
C PRO A 177 -9.58 10.77 -16.58
N PRO A 178 -10.33 9.66 -16.79
CA PRO A 178 -9.83 8.51 -17.56
C PRO A 178 -9.21 8.94 -18.90
N GLY A 179 -8.11 8.32 -19.27
CA GLY A 179 -7.30 8.71 -20.43
C GLY A 179 -6.12 9.61 -20.09
N ASP A 180 -6.18 10.38 -19.02
CA ASP A 180 -5.09 11.22 -18.55
C ASP A 180 -4.10 10.44 -17.68
N TRP A 181 -2.81 10.80 -17.79
CA TRP A 181 -1.78 10.27 -16.93
C TRP A 181 -1.86 10.87 -15.53
N GLN A 182 -1.75 10.01 -14.55
CA GLN A 182 -1.66 10.30 -13.13
C GLN A 182 -0.21 10.11 -12.67
N THR A 183 0.22 10.79 -11.61
CA THR A 183 1.55 10.60 -11.03
C THR A 183 1.46 10.29 -9.54
N TYR A 184 2.27 9.37 -9.09
CA TYR A 184 2.63 9.22 -7.69
C TYR A 184 4.10 9.55 -7.48
N ASP A 185 4.37 10.45 -6.53
CA ASP A 185 5.69 10.74 -5.98
C ASP A 185 5.64 10.35 -4.50
N VAL A 186 6.46 9.38 -4.11
CA VAL A 186 6.38 8.74 -2.79
C VAL A 186 7.73 8.80 -2.10
N VAL A 187 7.73 9.15 -0.82
CA VAL A 187 8.82 8.88 0.11
C VAL A 187 8.34 7.76 1.03
N TRP A 188 9.02 6.64 0.95
CA TRP A 188 8.79 5.46 1.76
C TRP A 188 9.90 5.29 2.78
N THR A 189 9.55 5.13 4.05
CA THR A 189 10.44 4.69 5.11
C THR A 189 10.04 3.28 5.51
N ALA A 190 10.96 2.33 5.33
CA ALA A 190 10.70 0.93 5.67
C ALA A 190 10.55 0.74 7.19
N PRO A 191 9.78 -0.26 7.63
CA PRO A 191 9.69 -0.59 9.04
C PRO A 191 11.01 -1.17 9.55
N GLU A 192 11.31 -0.95 10.82
CA GLU A 192 12.48 -1.51 11.49
C GLU A 192 12.08 -2.59 12.47
N PHE A 193 12.81 -3.70 12.46
CA PHE A 193 12.59 -4.83 13.36
C PHE A 193 13.86 -5.17 14.11
N SER A 194 13.70 -5.59 15.37
CA SER A 194 14.77 -6.16 16.17
C SER A 194 15.12 -7.58 15.71
N ALA A 195 16.21 -8.12 16.22
CA ALA A 195 16.67 -9.47 15.86
C ALA A 195 15.68 -10.60 16.23
N ASP A 196 14.80 -10.37 17.20
CA ASP A 196 13.73 -11.27 17.60
C ASP A 196 12.43 -11.09 16.79
N GLY A 197 12.42 -10.17 15.82
CA GLY A 197 11.28 -9.88 14.97
C GLY A 197 10.28 -8.87 15.54
N SER A 198 10.56 -8.27 16.71
CA SER A 198 9.71 -7.23 17.28
C SER A 198 9.84 -5.92 16.49
N LEU A 199 8.73 -5.20 16.30
CA LEU A 199 8.73 -3.91 15.64
C LEU A 199 9.47 -2.86 16.51
N ILE A 200 10.48 -2.20 15.93
CA ILE A 200 11.18 -1.06 16.53
C ILE A 200 10.55 0.25 16.06
N ALA A 201 10.35 0.39 14.75
CA ALA A 201 9.73 1.57 14.14
C ALA A 201 8.75 1.16 13.05
N PRO A 202 7.56 1.79 12.99
CA PRO A 202 6.58 1.50 11.93
C PRO A 202 7.06 2.04 10.58
N ALA A 203 6.58 1.44 9.51
CA ALA A 203 6.70 2.00 8.17
C ALA A 203 6.02 3.37 8.10
N ARG A 204 6.57 4.28 7.28
CA ARG A 204 5.99 5.62 7.09
C ARG A 204 5.93 5.99 5.61
N ILE A 205 4.91 6.76 5.25
CA ILE A 205 4.70 7.22 3.88
C ILE A 205 4.40 8.72 3.83
N THR A 206 5.09 9.41 2.93
CA THR A 206 4.65 10.71 2.40
C THR A 206 4.42 10.52 0.90
N ALA A 207 3.24 10.90 0.42
CA ALA A 207 2.89 10.70 -0.98
C ALA A 207 2.20 11.93 -1.58
N PHE A 208 2.56 12.21 -2.82
CA PHE A 208 1.91 13.20 -3.66
C PHE A 208 1.22 12.50 -4.83
N PHE A 209 0.00 12.91 -5.10
CA PHE A 209 -0.78 12.48 -6.26
C PHE A 209 -1.02 13.69 -7.16
N ASN A 210 -0.55 13.65 -8.40
CA ASN A 210 -0.59 14.78 -9.33
C ASN A 210 -0.05 16.10 -8.71
N GLY A 211 1.04 16.01 -7.90
CA GLY A 211 1.65 17.14 -7.22
C GLY A 211 0.91 17.64 -5.97
N VAL A 212 -0.21 17.02 -5.60
CA VAL A 212 -0.97 17.34 -4.38
C VAL A 212 -0.60 16.37 -3.26
N LEU A 213 -0.24 16.87 -2.09
CA LEU A 213 0.06 16.05 -0.92
C LEU A 213 -1.20 15.27 -0.50
N ILE A 214 -1.11 13.93 -0.49
CA ILE A 214 -2.22 13.04 -0.15
C ILE A 214 -1.97 12.22 1.12
N GLN A 215 -0.71 11.90 1.43
CA GLN A 215 -0.29 11.29 2.68
C GLN A 215 0.89 12.10 3.23
N ASN A 216 0.84 12.48 4.52
CA ASN A 216 1.85 13.30 5.16
C ASN A 216 2.47 12.57 6.35
N ASP A 217 3.59 11.92 6.12
CA ASP A 217 4.34 11.18 7.15
C ASP A 217 3.45 10.21 7.96
N PHE A 218 2.52 9.55 7.25
CA PHE A 218 1.59 8.60 7.88
C PHE A 218 2.35 7.35 8.33
N ALA A 219 2.22 6.99 9.62
CA ALA A 219 2.74 5.75 10.17
C ALA A 219 1.73 4.62 9.92
N LEU A 220 2.13 3.61 9.17
CA LEU A 220 1.28 2.47 8.86
C LEU A 220 1.06 1.59 10.12
N GLU A 221 -0.08 0.92 10.18
CA GLU A 221 -0.41 -0.02 11.27
C GLU A 221 0.11 -1.44 11.00
N GLY A 222 0.56 -1.72 9.78
CA GLY A 222 1.07 -3.01 9.31
C GLY A 222 0.84 -3.23 7.83
N GLU A 223 0.99 -4.49 7.40
CA GLU A 223 0.71 -4.89 6.03
C GLU A 223 -0.77 -4.69 5.68
N THR A 224 -1.04 -4.42 4.41
CA THR A 224 -2.40 -4.28 3.87
C THR A 224 -3.18 -5.57 4.01
N VAL A 225 -4.41 -5.46 4.49
CA VAL A 225 -5.35 -6.56 4.58
C VAL A 225 -6.72 -6.17 4.02
N TYR A 226 -7.34 -7.08 3.27
CA TYR A 226 -8.71 -6.89 2.79
C TYR A 226 -9.72 -7.04 3.93
N ILE A 227 -9.49 -7.98 4.84
CA ILE A 227 -10.36 -8.28 5.99
C ILE A 227 -9.51 -8.30 7.26
N GLY A 228 -9.99 -7.63 8.30
CA GLY A 228 -9.35 -7.61 9.60
C GLY A 228 -8.52 -6.35 9.83
N ARG A 229 -7.57 -6.45 10.75
CA ARG A 229 -6.67 -5.34 11.12
C ARG A 229 -5.27 -5.60 10.58
N PRO A 230 -4.59 -4.55 10.10
CA PRO A 230 -3.18 -4.63 9.72
C PRO A 230 -2.31 -5.18 10.85
N ARG A 231 -1.24 -5.88 10.47
CA ARG A 231 -0.21 -6.38 11.40
C ARG A 231 1.13 -6.32 10.71
N TYR A 232 2.17 -6.18 11.49
CA TYR A 232 3.54 -6.30 11.02
C TYR A 232 4.00 -7.75 11.11
N THR A 233 4.62 -8.21 10.03
CA THR A 233 5.46 -9.40 10.02
C THR A 233 6.89 -8.95 9.73
N ALA A 234 7.86 -9.39 10.51
CA ALA A 234 9.25 -8.96 10.33
C ALA A 234 9.78 -9.36 8.95
N HIS A 235 10.35 -8.38 8.25
CA HIS A 235 10.98 -8.57 6.94
C HIS A 235 12.16 -7.61 6.79
N GLY A 236 13.04 -7.85 5.84
CA GLY A 236 14.09 -6.92 5.41
C GLY A 236 13.69 -6.13 4.18
N ASP A 237 14.69 -5.71 3.42
CA ASP A 237 14.50 -5.09 2.11
C ASP A 237 13.55 -5.93 1.26
N SER A 238 12.63 -5.28 0.58
CA SER A 238 11.55 -5.96 -0.15
C SER A 238 11.39 -5.40 -1.55
N PRO A 239 10.85 -6.20 -2.51
CA PRO A 239 10.53 -5.69 -3.84
C PRO A 239 9.42 -4.66 -3.80
N ILE A 240 9.36 -3.79 -4.82
CA ILE A 240 8.19 -2.97 -5.14
C ILE A 240 7.29 -3.80 -6.06
N LYS A 241 5.97 -3.84 -5.79
CA LYS A 241 5.03 -4.67 -6.56
C LYS A 241 3.95 -3.81 -7.20
N LEU A 242 3.56 -4.19 -8.42
CA LEU A 242 2.39 -3.67 -9.13
C LEU A 242 1.33 -4.78 -9.23
N GLN A 243 0.09 -4.42 -8.89
CA GLN A 243 -1.00 -5.39 -8.83
C GLN A 243 -1.73 -5.51 -10.17
N ALA A 244 -2.01 -6.75 -10.55
CA ALA A 244 -2.97 -7.12 -11.58
C ALA A 244 -4.30 -7.48 -10.90
N HIS A 245 -5.13 -6.47 -10.64
CA HIS A 245 -6.40 -6.69 -9.93
C HIS A 245 -7.43 -7.39 -10.83
N GLY A 246 -8.17 -8.34 -10.24
CA GLY A 246 -9.11 -9.21 -10.95
C GLY A 246 -10.48 -8.60 -11.28
N ASP A 247 -10.65 -7.28 -11.16
CA ASP A 247 -11.90 -6.60 -11.53
C ASP A 247 -12.19 -6.71 -13.06
N PRO A 248 -13.46 -6.58 -13.50
CA PRO A 248 -13.81 -6.76 -14.90
C PRO A 248 -13.51 -5.54 -15.80
N SER A 249 -13.03 -4.43 -15.24
CA SER A 249 -12.73 -3.22 -16.02
C SER A 249 -11.51 -3.42 -16.94
N PRO A 250 -11.38 -2.64 -18.03
CA PRO A 250 -10.18 -2.63 -18.84
C PRO A 250 -8.92 -2.35 -18.01
N PRO A 251 -7.76 -2.96 -18.37
CA PRO A 251 -6.53 -2.87 -17.61
C PRO A 251 -5.94 -1.46 -17.64
N ILE A 252 -5.29 -1.08 -16.56
CA ILE A 252 -4.55 0.19 -16.44
C ILE A 252 -3.15 0.05 -17.05
N SER A 253 -2.50 1.18 -17.25
CA SER A 253 -1.16 1.26 -17.82
C SER A 253 -0.21 2.04 -16.93
N PHE A 254 1.09 1.73 -17.06
CA PHE A 254 2.18 2.38 -16.33
C PHE A 254 3.27 2.87 -17.26
N ARG A 255 4.00 3.91 -16.86
CA ARG A 255 5.23 4.37 -17.51
C ARG A 255 6.11 5.14 -16.54
N ASN A 256 7.33 5.48 -16.96
CA ASN A 256 8.26 6.36 -16.23
C ASN A 256 8.36 5.98 -14.74
N ILE A 257 8.92 4.78 -14.47
CA ILE A 257 9.04 4.25 -13.11
C ILE A 257 10.51 4.30 -12.71
N TRP A 258 10.82 5.00 -11.63
CA TRP A 258 12.16 5.03 -11.08
C TRP A 258 12.14 5.10 -9.55
N VAL A 259 13.18 4.57 -8.94
CA VAL A 259 13.39 4.56 -7.50
C VAL A 259 14.76 5.11 -7.15
N ARG A 260 14.84 5.87 -6.08
CA ARG A 260 16.08 6.40 -5.52
C ARG A 260 16.18 5.94 -4.07
N PRO A 261 17.06 4.95 -3.74
CA PRO A 261 17.27 4.49 -2.38
C PRO A 261 17.68 5.64 -1.46
N LEU A 262 17.20 5.62 -0.24
CA LEU A 262 17.57 6.55 0.82
C LEU A 262 18.51 5.84 1.81
N PRO A 263 19.41 6.60 2.47
CA PRO A 263 20.33 6.04 3.46
C PRO A 263 19.60 5.48 4.67
#